data_126412ab25e7425b965c010c0df9512a
#
_entry.id   126412ab25e7425b965c010c0df9512a
#
_cell.length_a   1.000
_cell.length_b   1.000
_cell.length_c   1.000
_cell.angle_alpha   90.00
_cell.angle_beta   90.00
_cell.angle_gamma   90.00
#
_symmetry.space_group_name_H-M   'P 1'
#
loop_
_entity.id
_entity.type
_entity.pdbx_description
1 polymer ?
#
loop_
_entity_poly.entity_id
_entity_poly.type
_entity_poly.pdbx_seq_one_letter_code
_entity_poly.pdbx_strand_id
1 'polypeptide(L)'
;NAKADSVTDKVFFEVKNLFDADLSQVSVISSYLFEKVNVALAPKFLELRPGTRIVSHAFKMGEWLPDKSVTKDCITVHFWVVPDKIQGDWSWKIDDTKFNMKVDQKYQKIQTTITENDALLTVTEQILSGSRISLLLSNPFNGKKYAFNGVIDGDIINGTVKVTSIDGKALMLPWKANQ
;
A
#
# COMPACT_ATOMS: atom_id res chain seq x y z
N ASN A 1 0.11 35.44 -3.82
CA ASN A 1 1.41 34.88 -4.18
C ASN A 1 2.27 34.69 -2.92
N ALA A 2 3.35 33.87 -2.97
CA ALA A 2 4.13 33.49 -1.78
C ALA A 2 4.62 34.67 -0.93
N LYS A 3 4.95 35.81 -1.55
CA LYS A 3 5.37 37.02 -0.85
C LYS A 3 4.17 37.72 -0.15
N ALA A 4 3.02 37.78 -0.81
CA ALA A 4 1.82 38.38 -0.23
C ALA A 4 1.29 37.56 0.95
N ASP A 5 1.46 36.24 0.89
CA ASP A 5 1.00 35.27 1.90
C ASP A 5 2.06 35.00 2.99
N SER A 6 3.22 35.70 2.96
CA SER A 6 4.32 35.56 3.91
C SER A 6 4.84 34.11 4.07
N VAL A 7 4.93 33.37 2.95
CA VAL A 7 5.40 31.98 2.93
C VAL A 7 6.63 31.77 2.02
N THR A 8 7.37 32.81 1.70
CA THR A 8 8.55 32.77 0.82
C THR A 8 9.68 31.89 1.37
N ASP A 9 9.79 31.76 2.67
CA ASP A 9 10.72 30.87 3.38
C ASP A 9 10.35 29.39 3.33
N LYS A 10 9.12 29.08 2.90
CA LYS A 10 8.54 27.72 2.84
C LYS A 10 8.34 27.20 1.43
N VAL A 11 8.61 28.03 0.40
CA VAL A 11 8.30 27.70 -1.00
C VAL A 11 9.52 27.98 -1.88
N PHE A 12 9.89 26.96 -2.66
CA PHE A 12 10.91 27.08 -3.70
C PHE A 12 10.25 26.93 -5.08
N PHE A 13 10.63 27.79 -6.01
CA PHE A 13 10.20 27.72 -7.40
C PHE A 13 11.41 27.41 -8.27
N GLU A 14 11.32 26.33 -9.04
CA GLU A 14 12.35 25.93 -10.01
C GLU A 14 11.76 25.86 -11.41
N VAL A 15 12.52 26.33 -12.40
CA VAL A 15 12.28 26.03 -13.81
C VAL A 15 13.19 24.89 -14.22
N LYS A 16 12.63 23.68 -14.33
CA LYS A 16 13.38 22.46 -14.52
C LYS A 16 12.60 21.44 -15.33
N ASN A 17 13.30 20.58 -16.05
CA ASN A 17 12.66 19.42 -16.63
C ASN A 17 12.13 18.51 -15.51
N LEU A 18 10.86 18.23 -15.51
CA LEU A 18 10.18 17.44 -14.49
C LEU A 18 10.74 16.02 -14.35
N PHE A 19 11.20 15.44 -15.47
CA PHE A 19 11.79 14.10 -15.47
C PHE A 19 13.14 14.04 -14.74
N ASP A 20 13.85 15.16 -14.65
CA ASP A 20 15.16 15.27 -13.99
C ASP A 20 15.03 15.78 -12.53
N ALA A 21 13.82 16.10 -12.08
CA ALA A 21 13.60 16.56 -10.70
C ALA A 21 13.89 15.44 -9.69
N ASP A 22 14.68 15.72 -8.65
CA ASP A 22 14.84 14.81 -7.52
C ASP A 22 13.60 14.85 -6.64
N LEU A 23 12.92 13.71 -6.53
CA LEU A 23 11.71 13.54 -5.74
C LEU A 23 11.93 12.61 -4.53
N SER A 24 13.17 12.23 -4.23
CA SER A 24 13.49 11.23 -3.19
C SER A 24 13.02 11.60 -1.79
N GLN A 25 12.94 12.91 -1.49
CA GLN A 25 12.58 13.42 -0.17
C GLN A 25 11.12 13.88 -0.06
N VAL A 26 10.34 13.77 -1.14
CA VAL A 26 8.95 14.23 -1.09
C VAL A 26 8.05 13.23 -0.38
N SER A 27 7.06 13.72 0.34
CA SER A 27 6.00 12.92 0.97
C SER A 27 4.64 13.10 0.30
N VAL A 28 4.49 14.17 -0.48
CA VAL A 28 3.27 14.48 -1.25
C VAL A 28 3.65 15.09 -2.58
N ILE A 29 3.02 14.62 -3.64
CA ILE A 29 3.09 15.21 -4.98
C ILE A 29 1.69 15.66 -5.39
N SER A 30 1.57 16.89 -5.87
CA SER A 30 0.37 17.39 -6.53
C SER A 30 0.70 17.71 -7.99
N SER A 31 -0.03 17.12 -8.93
CA SER A 31 0.21 17.27 -10.35
C SER A 31 -1.00 17.84 -11.09
N TYR A 32 -0.72 18.76 -12.00
CA TYR A 32 -1.65 19.31 -12.98
C TYR A 32 -1.04 19.12 -14.38
N LEU A 33 -1.06 17.87 -14.86
CA LEU A 33 -0.35 17.43 -16.06
C LEU A 33 -1.29 16.60 -16.93
N PHE A 34 -0.99 16.53 -18.24
CA PHE A 34 -1.72 15.65 -19.16
C PHE A 34 -1.41 14.17 -18.88
N GLU A 35 -2.34 13.29 -19.26
CA GLU A 35 -2.25 11.85 -19.04
C GLU A 35 -0.92 11.25 -19.54
N LYS A 36 -0.49 11.62 -20.76
CA LYS A 36 0.77 11.14 -21.33
C LYS A 36 1.98 11.43 -20.45
N VAL A 37 2.01 12.58 -19.78
CA VAL A 37 3.09 12.98 -18.87
C VAL A 37 2.98 12.21 -17.55
N ASN A 38 1.78 12.07 -17.01
CA ASN A 38 1.53 11.26 -15.80
C ASN A 38 1.96 9.80 -16.00
N VAL A 39 1.60 9.20 -17.14
CA VAL A 39 1.99 7.82 -17.49
C VAL A 39 3.52 7.69 -17.59
N ALA A 40 4.19 8.66 -18.22
CA ALA A 40 5.65 8.65 -18.33
C ALA A 40 6.38 8.84 -16.98
N LEU A 41 5.74 9.50 -16.00
CA LEU A 41 6.26 9.70 -14.65
C LEU A 41 5.94 8.54 -13.69
N ALA A 42 4.94 7.73 -13.98
CA ALA A 42 4.49 6.66 -13.09
C ALA A 42 5.61 5.70 -12.65
N PRO A 43 6.55 5.25 -13.52
CA PRO A 43 7.68 4.44 -13.07
C PRO A 43 8.55 5.15 -12.04
N LYS A 44 8.82 6.45 -12.23
CA LYS A 44 9.60 7.26 -11.28
C LYS A 44 8.87 7.42 -9.95
N PHE A 45 7.56 7.58 -9.96
CA PHE A 45 6.75 7.69 -8.76
C PHE A 45 6.70 6.38 -7.96
N LEU A 46 6.73 5.23 -8.64
CA LEU A 46 6.74 3.91 -8.01
C LEU A 46 8.06 3.57 -7.29
N GLU A 47 9.13 4.32 -7.58
CA GLU A 47 10.41 4.20 -6.86
C GLU A 47 10.52 5.14 -5.65
N LEU A 48 9.50 5.95 -5.39
CA LEU A 48 9.45 6.79 -4.21
C LEU A 48 9.21 5.96 -2.95
N ARG A 49 9.50 6.57 -1.81
CA ARG A 49 9.27 5.93 -0.51
C ARG A 49 7.83 5.45 -0.39
N PRO A 50 7.59 4.20 0.03
CA PRO A 50 6.24 3.71 0.31
C PRO A 50 5.48 4.63 1.26
N GLY A 51 4.21 4.89 0.95
CA GLY A 51 3.40 5.87 1.68
C GLY A 51 3.46 7.29 1.13
N THR A 52 4.33 7.60 0.16
CA THR A 52 4.27 8.88 -0.58
C THR A 52 2.91 9.01 -1.25
N ARG A 53 2.26 10.16 -1.07
CA ARG A 53 0.92 10.43 -1.58
C ARG A 53 1.00 11.23 -2.87
N ILE A 54 0.23 10.84 -3.86
CA ILE A 54 0.19 11.52 -5.15
C ILE A 54 -1.24 11.91 -5.45
N VAL A 55 -1.43 13.18 -5.82
CA VAL A 55 -2.72 13.73 -6.23
C VAL A 55 -2.58 14.26 -7.65
N SER A 56 -3.45 13.84 -8.55
CA SER A 56 -3.51 14.33 -9.92
C SER A 56 -4.86 14.90 -10.26
N HIS A 57 -4.86 16.08 -10.88
CA HIS A 57 -6.04 16.70 -11.43
C HIS A 57 -6.40 16.09 -12.79
N ALA A 58 -7.62 15.64 -12.95
CA ALA A 58 -8.28 15.16 -14.15
C ALA A 58 -7.71 13.88 -14.78
N PHE A 59 -6.39 13.66 -14.78
CA PHE A 59 -5.76 12.60 -15.55
C PHE A 59 -5.14 11.52 -14.66
N LYS A 60 -5.27 10.26 -15.11
CA LYS A 60 -4.74 9.06 -14.45
C LYS A 60 -3.29 8.77 -14.85
N MET A 61 -2.74 7.68 -14.31
CA MET A 61 -1.41 7.15 -14.59
C MET A 61 -1.46 5.82 -15.37
N GLY A 62 -2.30 5.78 -16.42
CA GLY A 62 -2.47 4.59 -17.25
C GLY A 62 -3.02 3.41 -16.44
N GLU A 63 -2.30 2.29 -16.48
CA GLU A 63 -2.70 1.06 -15.77
C GLU A 63 -2.57 1.13 -14.24
N TRP A 64 -1.77 2.06 -13.72
CA TRP A 64 -1.73 2.29 -12.29
C TRP A 64 -2.98 3.03 -11.85
N LEU A 65 -4.00 2.26 -11.49
CA LEU A 65 -5.29 2.79 -11.08
C LEU A 65 -5.18 3.51 -9.73
N PRO A 66 -5.92 4.64 -9.54
CA PRO A 66 -5.90 5.37 -8.27
C PRO A 66 -6.52 4.56 -7.13
N ASP A 67 -6.04 4.80 -5.90
CA ASP A 67 -6.66 4.29 -4.68
C ASP A 67 -8.02 4.93 -4.42
N LYS A 68 -8.14 6.21 -4.80
CA LYS A 68 -9.40 6.96 -4.67
C LYS A 68 -9.54 7.99 -5.78
N SER A 69 -10.78 8.22 -6.21
CA SER A 69 -11.14 9.33 -7.10
C SER A 69 -12.32 10.08 -6.53
N VAL A 70 -12.28 11.40 -6.58
CA VAL A 70 -13.37 12.28 -6.14
C VAL A 70 -13.70 13.26 -7.27
N THR A 71 -14.97 13.33 -7.64
CA THR A 71 -15.45 14.28 -8.64
C THR A 71 -16.29 15.36 -7.96
N LYS A 72 -15.96 16.63 -8.24
CA LYS A 72 -16.71 17.79 -7.82
C LYS A 72 -16.73 18.79 -8.98
N ASP A 73 -17.89 19.37 -9.26
CA ASP A 73 -18.08 20.39 -10.30
C ASP A 73 -17.47 19.98 -11.68
N CYS A 74 -17.72 18.72 -12.09
CA CYS A 74 -17.18 18.09 -13.31
C CYS A 74 -15.66 17.94 -13.34
N ILE A 75 -14.95 18.18 -12.26
CA ILE A 75 -13.51 17.97 -12.12
C ILE A 75 -13.27 16.74 -11.27
N THR A 76 -12.47 15.80 -11.79
CA THR A 76 -12.08 14.61 -11.03
C THR A 76 -10.65 14.77 -10.52
N VAL A 77 -10.46 14.49 -9.25
CA VAL A 77 -9.14 14.40 -8.62
C VAL A 77 -8.87 12.95 -8.27
N HIS A 78 -7.70 12.48 -8.65
CA HIS A 78 -7.24 11.12 -8.43
C HIS A 78 -6.15 11.10 -7.37
N PHE A 79 -6.16 10.08 -6.52
CA PHE A 79 -5.24 9.92 -5.39
C PHE A 79 -4.60 8.54 -5.41
N TRP A 80 -3.28 8.49 -5.19
CA TRP A 80 -2.49 7.27 -5.04
C TRP A 80 -1.63 7.35 -3.78
N VAL A 81 -1.36 6.19 -3.20
CA VAL A 81 -0.33 5.98 -2.20
C VAL A 81 0.70 5.03 -2.80
N VAL A 82 1.96 5.45 -2.86
CA VAL A 82 3.05 4.60 -3.38
C VAL A 82 3.12 3.33 -2.52
N PRO A 83 2.92 2.14 -3.10
CA PRO A 83 2.94 0.89 -2.35
C PRO A 83 4.36 0.43 -2.06
N ASP A 84 4.52 -0.37 -1.02
CA ASP A 84 5.73 -1.17 -0.82
C ASP A 84 5.80 -2.33 -1.81
N LYS A 85 6.99 -2.91 -1.99
CA LYS A 85 7.26 -4.05 -2.87
C LYS A 85 7.30 -5.31 -2.02
N ILE A 86 6.22 -6.10 -2.06
CA ILE A 86 6.06 -7.29 -1.21
C ILE A 86 5.86 -8.58 -2.00
N GLN A 87 6.06 -8.54 -3.31
CA GLN A 87 5.95 -9.74 -4.14
C GLN A 87 6.94 -10.81 -3.69
N GLY A 88 6.48 -12.05 -3.59
CA GLY A 88 7.31 -13.20 -3.21
C GLY A 88 6.68 -14.06 -2.12
N ASP A 89 7.51 -14.85 -1.47
CA ASP A 89 7.11 -15.81 -0.47
C ASP A 89 7.44 -15.29 0.94
N TRP A 90 6.46 -15.33 1.82
CA TRP A 90 6.55 -14.88 3.21
C TRP A 90 6.21 -16.01 4.16
N SER A 91 6.85 -16.07 5.32
CA SER A 91 6.55 -17.09 6.33
C SER A 91 6.59 -16.52 7.76
N TRP A 92 5.75 -17.08 8.63
CA TRP A 92 5.74 -16.75 10.05
C TRP A 92 5.19 -17.90 10.90
N LYS A 93 5.30 -17.75 12.21
CA LYS A 93 4.66 -18.62 13.20
C LYS A 93 3.86 -17.81 14.21
N ILE A 94 2.78 -18.38 14.68
CA ILE A 94 2.04 -17.95 15.87
C ILE A 94 1.97 -19.17 16.76
N ASP A 95 2.64 -19.12 17.90
CA ASP A 95 2.92 -20.29 18.73
C ASP A 95 3.52 -21.43 17.88
N ASP A 96 2.94 -22.61 17.86
CA ASP A 96 3.38 -23.76 17.05
C ASP A 96 2.76 -23.79 15.64
N THR A 97 1.88 -22.86 15.31
CA THR A 97 1.19 -22.81 14.03
C THR A 97 2.04 -22.07 12.99
N LYS A 98 2.37 -22.77 11.89
CA LYS A 98 3.15 -22.22 10.78
C LYS A 98 2.22 -21.64 9.71
N PHE A 99 2.57 -20.46 9.24
CA PHE A 99 1.92 -19.81 8.10
C PHE A 99 2.92 -19.58 6.97
N ASN A 100 2.46 -19.80 5.73
CA ASN A 100 3.18 -19.39 4.54
C ASN A 100 2.23 -18.56 3.68
N MET A 101 2.76 -17.52 3.06
CA MET A 101 2.01 -16.63 2.15
C MET A 101 2.83 -16.42 0.89
N LYS A 102 2.20 -16.67 -0.25
CA LYS A 102 2.72 -16.23 -1.56
C LYS A 102 1.97 -14.98 -1.99
N VAL A 103 2.69 -13.97 -2.43
CA VAL A 103 2.13 -12.69 -2.89
C VAL A 103 2.47 -12.47 -4.36
N ASP A 104 1.44 -12.28 -5.18
CA ASP A 104 1.53 -11.68 -6.50
C ASP A 104 1.07 -10.23 -6.41
N GLN A 105 1.90 -9.29 -6.93
CA GLN A 105 1.66 -7.86 -6.80
C GLN A 105 1.67 -7.16 -8.16
N LYS A 106 0.65 -6.33 -8.39
CA LYS A 106 0.63 -5.34 -9.47
C LYS A 106 0.29 -3.97 -8.87
N TYR A 107 1.27 -3.09 -8.75
CA TYR A 107 1.16 -1.80 -8.04
C TYR A 107 0.72 -2.00 -6.57
N GLN A 108 -0.37 -1.34 -6.13
CA GLN A 108 -0.96 -1.53 -4.80
C GLN A 108 -1.93 -2.73 -4.73
N LYS A 109 -2.19 -3.40 -5.83
CA LYS A 109 -3.05 -4.58 -5.85
C LYS A 109 -2.22 -5.82 -5.60
N ILE A 110 -2.62 -6.58 -4.59
CA ILE A 110 -2.01 -7.85 -4.22
C ILE A 110 -3.03 -8.99 -4.37
N GLN A 111 -2.52 -10.16 -4.74
CA GLN A 111 -3.22 -11.42 -4.68
C GLN A 111 -2.40 -12.36 -3.81
N THR A 112 -3.00 -12.89 -2.74
CA THR A 112 -2.27 -13.74 -1.80
C THR A 112 -2.85 -15.15 -1.75
N THR A 113 -1.95 -16.14 -1.65
CA THR A 113 -2.28 -17.51 -1.29
C THR A 113 -1.65 -17.80 0.07
N ILE A 114 -2.45 -18.14 1.06
CA ILE A 114 -1.99 -18.29 2.44
C ILE A 114 -2.37 -19.67 2.97
N THR A 115 -1.42 -20.32 3.63
CA THR A 115 -1.63 -21.62 4.29
C THR A 115 -1.34 -21.54 5.78
N GLU A 116 -2.07 -22.35 6.56
CA GLU A 116 -1.88 -22.63 7.99
C GLU A 116 -1.54 -24.13 8.15
N ASN A 117 -0.30 -24.46 8.55
CA ASN A 117 0.20 -25.86 8.59
C ASN A 117 -0.15 -26.63 7.29
N ASP A 118 0.17 -26.00 6.15
CA ASP A 118 -0.08 -26.48 4.78
C ASP A 118 -1.57 -26.53 4.36
N ALA A 119 -2.52 -26.26 5.24
CA ALA A 119 -3.93 -26.13 4.91
C ALA A 119 -4.24 -24.76 4.32
N LEU A 120 -4.87 -24.71 3.16
CA LEU A 120 -5.22 -23.46 2.48
C LEU A 120 -6.28 -22.67 3.28
N LEU A 121 -6.02 -21.39 3.50
CA LEU A 121 -6.95 -20.46 4.11
C LEU A 121 -7.79 -19.73 3.04
N THR A 122 -8.99 -19.33 3.44
CA THR A 122 -9.82 -18.42 2.63
C THR A 122 -9.44 -16.98 2.92
N VAL A 123 -8.95 -16.26 1.93
CA VAL A 123 -8.67 -14.82 2.00
C VAL A 123 -9.95 -14.06 1.66
N THR A 124 -10.50 -13.32 2.61
CA THR A 124 -11.72 -12.54 2.43
C THR A 124 -11.44 -11.07 2.11
N GLU A 125 -10.32 -10.55 2.59
CA GLU A 125 -9.85 -9.20 2.31
C GLU A 125 -8.32 -9.15 2.34
N GLN A 126 -7.74 -8.36 1.44
CA GLN A 126 -6.31 -8.11 1.37
C GLN A 126 -6.06 -6.69 0.85
N ILE A 127 -5.37 -5.89 1.64
CA ILE A 127 -5.11 -4.48 1.35
C ILE A 127 -3.63 -4.19 1.54
N LEU A 128 -3.03 -3.54 0.54
CA LEU A 128 -1.70 -2.94 0.63
C LEU A 128 -1.85 -1.44 0.41
N SER A 129 -1.38 -0.63 1.37
CA SER A 129 -1.39 0.84 1.27
C SER A 129 -0.12 1.41 1.88
N GLY A 130 0.77 1.93 1.03
CA GLY A 130 2.12 2.28 1.45
C GLY A 130 2.83 1.05 2.00
N SER A 131 3.43 1.19 3.19
CA SER A 131 4.05 0.07 3.92
C SER A 131 3.07 -0.70 4.81
N ARG A 132 1.77 -0.49 4.70
CA ARG A 132 0.79 -1.18 5.55
C ARG A 132 0.10 -2.30 4.80
N ILE A 133 0.04 -3.48 5.43
CA ILE A 133 -0.71 -4.63 4.94
C ILE A 133 -1.81 -5.00 5.94
N SER A 134 -2.99 -5.32 5.41
CA SER A 134 -4.12 -5.86 6.16
C SER A 134 -4.67 -7.08 5.45
N LEU A 135 -4.87 -8.18 6.20
CA LEU A 135 -5.39 -9.44 5.68
C LEU A 135 -6.50 -9.95 6.59
N LEU A 136 -7.65 -10.29 6.01
CA LEU A 136 -8.72 -11.00 6.69
C LEU A 136 -8.82 -12.41 6.13
N LEU A 137 -8.62 -13.40 7.00
CA LEU A 137 -8.57 -14.81 6.62
C LEU A 137 -9.54 -15.63 7.45
N SER A 138 -9.97 -16.75 6.91
CA SER A 138 -10.67 -17.79 7.65
C SER A 138 -10.12 -19.17 7.32
N ASN A 139 -10.02 -20.02 8.33
CA ASN A 139 -9.69 -21.42 8.15
C ASN A 139 -11.02 -22.20 7.97
N PRO A 140 -11.25 -22.77 6.76
CA PRO A 140 -12.52 -23.48 6.46
C PRO A 140 -12.65 -24.80 7.22
N PHE A 141 -11.58 -25.35 7.77
CA PHE A 141 -11.58 -26.65 8.47
C PHE A 141 -11.89 -26.54 9.95
N ASN A 142 -11.48 -25.44 10.62
CA ASN A 142 -11.64 -25.27 12.07
C ASN A 142 -12.44 -24.02 12.45
N GLY A 143 -12.88 -23.22 11.48
CA GLY A 143 -13.70 -22.02 11.67
C GLY A 143 -12.95 -20.83 12.30
N LYS A 144 -11.66 -20.92 12.56
CA LYS A 144 -10.85 -19.79 13.07
C LYS A 144 -10.82 -18.66 12.04
N LYS A 145 -10.83 -17.44 12.55
CA LYS A 145 -10.68 -16.21 11.74
C LYS A 145 -9.46 -15.43 12.19
N TYR A 146 -8.75 -14.84 11.24
CA TYR A 146 -7.55 -14.08 11.47
C TYR A 146 -7.69 -12.69 10.83
N ALA A 147 -7.40 -11.65 11.62
CA ALA A 147 -7.26 -10.28 11.12
C ALA A 147 -5.83 -9.80 11.37
N PHE A 148 -4.98 -9.92 10.35
CA PHE A 148 -3.60 -9.47 10.39
C PHE A 148 -3.52 -7.99 10.01
N ASN A 149 -2.76 -7.21 10.78
CA ASN A 149 -2.38 -5.85 10.44
C ASN A 149 -0.90 -5.69 10.68
N GLY A 150 -0.16 -5.22 9.69
CA GLY A 150 1.30 -5.12 9.78
C GLY A 150 1.86 -3.91 9.04
N VAL A 151 3.11 -3.61 9.38
CA VAL A 151 3.95 -2.62 8.70
C VAL A 151 5.14 -3.35 8.11
N ILE A 152 5.38 -3.11 6.85
CA ILE A 152 6.47 -3.67 6.05
C ILE A 152 7.71 -2.80 6.27
N ASP A 153 8.85 -3.45 6.48
CA ASP A 153 10.17 -2.82 6.58
C ASP A 153 11.19 -3.78 5.92
N GLY A 154 11.44 -3.55 4.63
CA GLY A 154 12.23 -4.46 3.79
C GLY A 154 11.63 -5.85 3.74
N ASP A 155 12.41 -6.86 4.12
CA ASP A 155 12.04 -8.27 4.09
C ASP A 155 11.30 -8.73 5.36
N ILE A 156 10.79 -7.79 6.15
CA ILE A 156 10.10 -8.07 7.41
C ILE A 156 8.74 -7.36 7.43
N ILE A 157 7.72 -8.07 7.93
CA ILE A 157 6.45 -7.47 8.31
C ILE A 157 6.27 -7.65 9.82
N ASN A 158 6.10 -6.55 10.55
CA ASN A 158 5.80 -6.57 11.99
C ASN A 158 4.39 -6.03 12.23
N GLY A 159 3.66 -6.67 13.15
CA GLY A 159 2.29 -6.23 13.42
C GLY A 159 1.58 -6.99 14.51
N THR A 160 0.25 -6.97 14.43
CA THR A 160 -0.65 -7.69 15.32
C THR A 160 -1.64 -8.52 14.53
N VAL A 161 -2.06 -9.63 15.11
CA VAL A 161 -3.14 -10.46 14.59
C VAL A 161 -4.22 -10.63 15.65
N LYS A 162 -5.47 -10.44 15.26
CA LYS A 162 -6.62 -10.87 16.04
C LYS A 162 -7.03 -12.25 15.56
N VAL A 163 -6.86 -13.24 16.45
CA VAL A 163 -7.32 -14.61 16.25
C VAL A 163 -8.68 -14.76 16.91
N THR A 164 -9.69 -15.18 16.15
CA THR A 164 -11.04 -15.43 16.69
C THR A 164 -11.39 -16.89 16.48
N SER A 165 -11.66 -17.60 17.58
CA SER A 165 -12.06 -19.00 17.59
C SER A 165 -13.53 -19.16 17.15
N ILE A 166 -13.95 -20.39 16.87
CA ILE A 166 -15.33 -20.70 16.45
C ILE A 166 -16.37 -20.34 17.53
N ASP A 167 -15.99 -20.40 18.81
CA ASP A 167 -16.83 -20.00 19.95
C ASP A 167 -16.90 -18.48 20.17
N GLY A 168 -16.26 -17.69 19.27
CA GLY A 168 -16.28 -16.24 19.30
C GLY A 168 -15.23 -15.60 20.22
N LYS A 169 -14.45 -16.37 20.98
CA LYS A 169 -13.34 -15.82 21.76
C LYS A 169 -12.27 -15.26 20.87
N ALA A 170 -11.80 -14.07 21.21
CA ALA A 170 -10.77 -13.38 20.44
C ALA A 170 -9.53 -13.09 21.27
N LEU A 171 -8.35 -13.30 20.67
CA LEU A 171 -7.06 -13.01 21.25
C LEU A 171 -6.25 -12.13 20.29
N MET A 172 -5.57 -11.12 20.85
CA MET A 172 -4.61 -10.29 20.08
C MET A 172 -3.20 -10.78 20.36
N LEU A 173 -2.46 -11.07 19.31
CA LEU A 173 -1.08 -11.56 19.39
C LEU A 173 -0.17 -10.70 18.50
N PRO A 174 1.10 -10.54 18.87
CA PRO A 174 2.09 -10.01 17.92
C PRO A 174 2.32 -11.02 16.79
N TRP A 175 2.65 -10.54 15.62
CA TRP A 175 3.13 -11.39 14.53
C TRP A 175 4.27 -10.72 13.79
N LYS A 176 5.15 -11.57 13.26
CA LYS A 176 6.29 -11.16 12.47
C LYS A 176 6.46 -12.14 11.33
N ALA A 177 6.38 -11.65 10.08
CA ALA A 177 6.68 -12.43 8.90
C ALA A 177 8.03 -12.04 8.32
N ASN A 178 8.71 -13.00 7.68
CA ASN A 178 9.95 -12.78 6.95
C ASN A 178 9.75 -13.29 5.52
N GLN A 179 10.37 -12.59 4.56
CA GLN A 179 10.44 -12.97 3.17
C GLN A 179 11.49 -14.06 2.94
#